data_8d5947116ee2833b0951872bc2c6bdf7
#
_entry.id   8d5947116ee2833b0951872bc2c6bdf7
#
_cell.length_a   1.000
_cell.length_b   1.000
_cell.length_c   1.000
_cell.angle_alpha   90.00
_cell.angle_beta   90.00
_cell.angle_gamma   90.00
#
_symmetry.space_group_name_H-M   'P 1'
#
loop_
_entity.id
_entity.type
_entity.pdbx_description
1 polymer ?
#
loop_
_entity_poly.entity_id
_entity_poly.type
_entity_poly.pdbx_seq_one_letter_code
_entity_poly.pdbx_strand_id
1 'polypeptide(L)'
;MIHIVGAGPTGMALAWELSKYGDHQVTVFDRKPAAGGSWWEPTLTRRDLHAHRILFDNAWVNAHNLFTEMGMDWDTLFERHQDQVFGYMFKTLEFRDYLALLTLPFVASEDRTLKSALQGRLSPSGEKFMEHLPLVIDGVTWDTMSSLELVQSVNHVAFSGQWTQRVSGKVMCDQMQRALEDTGKVSFEFGVSLDGLTFSKDDDNYVATLSNGTKLTKDLLVLCVDHSPAIEFVGENWGPDASTRIQERTYGCINLLLDYPDGAPEVRDDLQVAVETPWKLQPRVLSDGKTLSCVICHLTEEILTSDPDTLKMEVLNQLRVPPPENVRIGWGSAWNGRRWTFDQSSGLSAGLPFFGACSRVALCGMMSARKTPYASLEAAVEVARRFGHQHFGTRQPLDSLRISHVLVIVFIILLTSRYARIHGRNS
;
A
#
# COMPACT_ATOMS: atom_id res chain seq x y z
N MET A 1 -14.90 24.13 -9.10
CA MET A 1 -14.45 23.65 -7.77
C MET A 1 -14.23 22.14 -7.84
N ILE A 2 -13.24 21.59 -7.14
CA ILE A 2 -13.06 20.13 -7.05
C ILE A 2 -13.17 19.73 -5.58
N HIS A 3 -13.97 18.72 -5.31
CA HIS A 3 -14.17 18.16 -3.96
C HIS A 3 -13.51 16.79 -3.89
N ILE A 4 -12.63 16.59 -2.90
CA ILE A 4 -11.96 15.32 -2.64
C ILE A 4 -12.50 14.78 -1.31
N VAL A 5 -12.94 13.54 -1.29
CA VAL A 5 -13.31 12.81 -0.07
C VAL A 5 -12.19 11.84 0.29
N GLY A 6 -11.54 12.09 1.43
CA GLY A 6 -10.39 11.36 1.93
C GLY A 6 -9.10 12.17 1.87
N ALA A 7 -8.60 12.59 3.04
CA ALA A 7 -7.32 13.30 3.21
C ALA A 7 -6.16 12.33 3.49
N GLY A 8 -6.22 11.12 2.97
CA GLY A 8 -5.10 10.17 2.97
C GLY A 8 -4.04 10.55 1.94
N PRO A 9 -2.94 9.76 1.85
CA PRO A 9 -1.84 10.05 0.92
C PRO A 9 -2.28 10.29 -0.53
N THR A 10 -3.26 9.52 -1.03
CA THR A 10 -3.79 9.72 -2.40
C THR A 10 -4.51 11.05 -2.54
N GLY A 11 -5.41 11.38 -1.60
CA GLY A 11 -6.17 12.64 -1.66
C GLY A 11 -5.27 13.86 -1.53
N MET A 12 -4.27 13.82 -0.65
CA MET A 12 -3.29 14.90 -0.50
C MET A 12 -2.40 15.06 -1.75
N ALA A 13 -1.93 13.94 -2.33
CA ALA A 13 -1.16 13.97 -3.57
C ALA A 13 -1.99 14.53 -4.73
N LEU A 14 -3.26 14.12 -4.84
CA LEU A 14 -4.16 14.64 -5.86
C LEU A 14 -4.45 16.15 -5.67
N ALA A 15 -4.71 16.57 -4.43
CA ALA A 15 -4.89 17.99 -4.13
C ALA A 15 -3.66 18.82 -4.53
N TRP A 16 -2.44 18.28 -4.34
CA TRP A 16 -1.20 18.93 -4.79
C TRP A 16 -1.15 19.05 -6.31
N GLU A 17 -1.37 17.95 -7.04
CA GLU A 17 -1.34 17.97 -8.51
C GLU A 17 -2.37 18.96 -9.09
N LEU A 18 -3.58 18.97 -8.56
CA LEU A 18 -4.66 19.82 -9.05
C LEU A 18 -4.45 21.30 -8.70
N SER A 19 -3.98 21.62 -7.50
CA SER A 19 -3.76 23.00 -7.05
C SER A 19 -2.49 23.61 -7.64
N LYS A 20 -1.39 22.85 -7.66
CA LYS A 20 -0.07 23.33 -8.07
C LYS A 20 0.11 23.37 -9.58
N TYR A 21 -0.39 22.37 -10.29
CA TYR A 21 -0.16 22.19 -11.74
C TYR A 21 -1.42 22.33 -12.57
N GLY A 22 -2.59 22.10 -11.98
CA GLY A 22 -3.89 22.27 -12.66
C GLY A 22 -4.55 23.63 -12.42
N ASP A 23 -4.04 24.44 -11.50
CA ASP A 23 -4.59 25.75 -11.11
C ASP A 23 -6.03 25.71 -10.59
N HIS A 24 -6.42 24.60 -9.93
CA HIS A 24 -7.77 24.40 -9.43
C HIS A 24 -7.89 24.73 -7.94
N GLN A 25 -9.08 25.24 -7.55
CA GLN A 25 -9.51 25.31 -6.16
C GLN A 25 -10.00 23.93 -5.71
N VAL A 26 -9.49 23.44 -4.58
CA VAL A 26 -9.76 22.10 -4.06
C VAL A 26 -10.23 22.18 -2.62
N THR A 27 -11.33 21.51 -2.31
CA THR A 27 -11.76 21.26 -0.92
C THR A 27 -11.62 19.78 -0.61
N VAL A 28 -10.90 19.45 0.45
CA VAL A 28 -10.67 18.07 0.89
C VAL A 28 -11.47 17.81 2.17
N PHE A 29 -12.35 16.82 2.14
CA PHE A 29 -13.14 16.35 3.27
C PHE A 29 -12.54 15.08 3.86
N ASP A 30 -12.48 14.96 5.15
CA ASP A 30 -12.12 13.72 5.83
C ASP A 30 -12.93 13.51 7.11
N ARG A 31 -13.36 12.26 7.35
CA ARG A 31 -14.07 11.87 8.57
C ARG A 31 -13.23 11.98 9.84
N LYS A 32 -11.90 11.91 9.71
CA LYS A 32 -10.95 12.06 10.80
C LYS A 32 -10.71 13.53 11.12
N PRO A 33 -10.23 13.86 12.33
CA PRO A 33 -9.99 15.24 12.74
C PRO A 33 -8.68 15.83 12.17
N ALA A 34 -7.95 15.08 11.34
CA ALA A 34 -6.71 15.54 10.70
C ALA A 34 -6.42 14.76 9.43
N ALA A 35 -5.56 15.31 8.56
CA ALA A 35 -5.07 14.65 7.37
C ALA A 35 -4.18 13.45 7.72
N GLY A 36 -4.13 12.47 6.83
CA GLY A 36 -3.23 11.31 6.93
C GLY A 36 -3.84 9.97 6.60
N GLY A 37 -5.16 9.85 6.61
CA GLY A 37 -5.83 8.58 6.30
C GLY A 37 -5.32 7.45 7.19
N SER A 38 -4.78 6.38 6.60
CA SER A 38 -4.17 5.25 7.32
C SER A 38 -2.86 5.60 8.05
N TRP A 39 -2.29 6.76 7.81
CA TRP A 39 -1.08 7.25 8.48
C TRP A 39 -1.38 8.13 9.69
N TRP A 40 -2.62 8.62 9.82
CA TRP A 40 -3.02 9.42 10.94
C TRP A 40 -3.32 8.53 12.16
N GLU A 41 -2.78 8.93 13.31
CA GLU A 41 -3.04 8.30 14.59
C GLU A 41 -3.18 9.34 15.70
N PRO A 42 -4.29 9.32 16.47
CA PRO A 42 -4.57 10.35 17.45
C PRO A 42 -3.64 10.35 18.66
N THR A 43 -3.11 9.20 19.04
CA THR A 43 -2.38 9.00 20.29
C THR A 43 -0.88 8.92 20.13
N LEU A 44 -0.37 8.83 18.88
CA LEU A 44 1.02 8.55 18.65
C LEU A 44 1.83 9.76 18.23
N THR A 45 2.79 10.06 19.08
CA THR A 45 3.98 10.83 18.72
C THR A 45 5.05 9.93 18.09
N ARG A 46 4.82 8.61 18.01
CA ARG A 46 5.75 7.58 17.61
C ARG A 46 5.42 7.03 16.22
N ARG A 47 6.40 6.37 15.60
CA ARG A 47 6.31 5.69 14.30
C ARG A 47 5.75 4.27 14.35
N ASP A 48 5.16 3.87 15.46
CA ASP A 48 4.83 2.49 15.84
C ASP A 48 3.96 1.76 14.80
N LEU A 49 2.90 2.41 14.32
CA LEU A 49 1.99 1.80 13.34
C LEU A 49 2.63 1.50 11.98
N HIS A 50 3.72 2.16 11.68
CA HIS A 50 4.34 2.08 10.36
C HIS A 50 5.67 1.34 10.39
N ALA A 51 6.02 0.72 11.52
CA ALA A 51 7.29 0.00 11.71
C ALA A 51 7.53 -1.10 10.67
N HIS A 52 6.46 -1.75 10.21
CA HIS A 52 6.52 -2.82 9.21
C HIS A 52 6.47 -2.33 7.77
N ARG A 53 6.33 -1.03 7.53
CA ARG A 53 6.33 -0.46 6.19
C ARG A 53 7.76 -0.25 5.71
N ILE A 54 8.11 -0.95 4.65
CA ILE A 54 9.38 -0.79 3.95
C ILE A 54 9.13 0.11 2.74
N LEU A 55 10.02 1.10 2.59
CA LEU A 55 10.05 2.02 1.48
C LEU A 55 11.22 1.68 0.55
N PHE A 56 11.12 2.02 -0.71
CA PHE A 56 12.11 1.71 -1.72
C PHE A 56 12.52 2.97 -2.47
N ASP A 57 13.72 3.51 -2.22
CA ASP A 57 14.15 4.81 -2.71
C ASP A 57 14.02 4.97 -4.24
N ASN A 58 14.64 4.09 -5.02
CA ASN A 58 14.65 4.17 -6.48
C ASN A 58 13.35 3.68 -7.14
N ALA A 59 12.51 2.94 -6.42
CA ALA A 59 11.20 2.53 -6.91
C ALA A 59 10.14 3.59 -6.61
N TRP A 60 10.28 4.34 -5.53
CA TRP A 60 9.30 5.32 -5.07
C TRP A 60 9.59 6.73 -5.59
N VAL A 61 9.80 6.82 -6.90
CA VAL A 61 10.19 8.07 -7.58
C VAL A 61 9.11 9.15 -7.53
N ASN A 62 7.83 8.76 -7.56
CA ASN A 62 6.73 9.71 -7.48
C ASN A 62 6.57 10.27 -6.07
N ALA A 63 6.63 9.41 -5.04
CA ALA A 63 6.57 9.82 -3.65
C ALA A 63 7.76 10.70 -3.26
N HIS A 64 8.97 10.29 -3.63
CA HIS A 64 10.20 11.06 -3.39
C HIS A 64 10.13 12.46 -4.03
N ASN A 65 9.70 12.52 -5.29
CA ASN A 65 9.55 13.78 -5.99
C ASN A 65 8.46 14.67 -5.36
N LEU A 66 7.31 14.10 -4.96
CA LEU A 66 6.25 14.83 -4.27
C LEU A 66 6.77 15.46 -2.98
N PHE A 67 7.49 14.70 -2.15
CA PHE A 67 8.05 15.21 -0.89
C PHE A 67 9.05 16.33 -1.14
N THR A 68 9.97 16.17 -2.10
CA THR A 68 10.93 17.22 -2.48
C THR A 68 10.21 18.52 -2.87
N GLU A 69 9.13 18.43 -3.64
CA GLU A 69 8.36 19.60 -4.07
C GLU A 69 7.57 20.27 -2.96
N MET A 70 7.13 19.49 -1.98
CA MET A 70 6.51 20.01 -0.76
C MET A 70 7.54 20.54 0.26
N GLY A 71 8.83 20.54 -0.07
CA GLY A 71 9.91 20.98 0.83
C GLY A 71 10.21 19.99 1.96
N MET A 72 9.84 18.74 1.79
CA MET A 72 10.07 17.67 2.77
C MET A 72 11.33 16.91 2.38
N ASP A 73 12.27 16.79 3.30
CA ASP A 73 13.53 16.09 3.07
C ASP A 73 13.41 14.60 3.40
N TRP A 74 13.70 13.75 2.41
CA TRP A 74 13.61 12.30 2.54
C TRP A 74 14.45 11.74 3.69
N ASP A 75 15.70 12.19 3.85
CA ASP A 75 16.63 11.67 4.85
C ASP A 75 16.26 12.08 6.28
N THR A 76 15.47 13.13 6.45
CA THR A 76 14.91 13.50 7.76
C THR A 76 13.69 12.66 8.13
N LEU A 77 12.93 12.19 7.15
CA LEU A 77 11.70 11.42 7.34
C LEU A 77 11.95 9.92 7.45
N PHE A 78 12.99 9.44 6.76
CA PHE A 78 13.26 8.01 6.63
C PHE A 78 14.72 7.69 6.97
N GLU A 79 14.97 6.43 7.30
CA GLU A 79 16.31 5.89 7.55
C GLU A 79 16.51 4.58 6.78
N ARG A 80 17.74 4.28 6.39
CA ARG A 80 18.05 3.03 5.69
C ARG A 80 17.75 1.83 6.57
N HIS A 81 17.07 0.86 5.97
CA HIS A 81 16.79 -0.43 6.57
C HIS A 81 17.76 -1.48 6.04
N GLN A 82 18.28 -2.33 6.93
CA GLN A 82 19.09 -3.47 6.48
C GLN A 82 18.18 -4.54 5.93
N ASP A 83 18.44 -4.92 4.68
CA ASP A 83 17.70 -5.98 4.02
C ASP A 83 18.07 -7.35 4.57
N GLN A 84 17.09 -8.03 5.13
CA GLN A 84 17.23 -9.41 5.62
C GLN A 84 16.57 -10.42 4.68
N VAL A 85 15.65 -9.98 3.81
CA VAL A 85 14.88 -10.86 2.92
C VAL A 85 15.79 -11.60 1.93
N PHE A 86 16.73 -10.91 1.30
CA PHE A 86 17.67 -11.56 0.38
C PHE A 86 18.60 -12.52 1.11
N GLY A 87 19.10 -12.15 2.29
CA GLY A 87 19.92 -13.03 3.10
C GLY A 87 19.21 -14.32 3.49
N TYR A 88 17.94 -14.23 3.88
CA TYR A 88 17.10 -15.37 4.20
C TYR A 88 16.76 -16.21 2.95
N MET A 89 16.44 -15.56 1.83
CA MET A 89 16.21 -16.21 0.55
C MET A 89 17.39 -17.08 0.13
N PHE A 90 18.62 -16.53 0.16
CA PHE A 90 19.83 -17.26 -0.20
C PHE A 90 20.13 -18.47 0.71
N LYS A 91 19.70 -18.42 1.97
CA LYS A 91 19.86 -19.54 2.93
C LYS A 91 18.80 -20.62 2.77
N THR A 92 17.63 -20.27 2.26
CA THR A 92 16.42 -21.11 2.28
C THR A 92 16.15 -21.79 0.95
N LEU A 93 16.39 -21.07 -0.17
CA LEU A 93 16.06 -21.56 -1.51
C LEU A 93 17.13 -22.51 -2.06
N GLU A 94 16.68 -23.62 -2.64
CA GLU A 94 17.50 -24.59 -3.36
C GLU A 94 17.64 -24.19 -4.83
N PHE A 95 18.57 -24.83 -5.55
CA PHE A 95 18.80 -24.54 -6.99
C PHE A 95 17.53 -24.70 -7.85
N ARG A 96 16.70 -25.70 -7.55
CA ARG A 96 15.42 -25.91 -8.27
C ARG A 96 14.46 -24.73 -8.08
N ASP A 97 14.48 -24.08 -6.91
CA ASP A 97 13.63 -22.95 -6.60
C ASP A 97 14.02 -21.74 -7.43
N TYR A 98 15.31 -21.47 -7.55
CA TYR A 98 15.82 -20.42 -8.47
C TYR A 98 15.40 -20.66 -9.91
N LEU A 99 15.44 -21.90 -10.40
CA LEU A 99 14.97 -22.23 -11.76
C LEU A 99 13.47 -21.96 -11.91
N ALA A 100 12.66 -22.32 -10.91
CA ALA A 100 11.23 -22.03 -10.91
C ALA A 100 10.95 -20.53 -10.94
N LEU A 101 11.67 -19.74 -10.13
CA LEU A 101 11.54 -18.27 -10.08
C LEU A 101 12.02 -17.61 -11.37
N LEU A 102 13.14 -18.05 -11.96
CA LEU A 102 13.64 -17.53 -13.24
C LEU A 102 12.69 -17.78 -14.41
N THR A 103 11.91 -18.86 -14.34
CA THR A 103 10.91 -19.17 -15.38
C THR A 103 9.55 -18.53 -15.12
N LEU A 104 9.30 -18.03 -13.90
CA LEU A 104 8.02 -17.42 -13.52
C LEU A 104 7.60 -16.27 -14.44
N PRO A 105 8.46 -15.31 -14.84
CA PRO A 105 8.07 -14.21 -15.73
C PRO A 105 7.49 -14.65 -17.09
N PHE A 106 7.80 -15.85 -17.55
CA PHE A 106 7.32 -16.37 -18.84
C PHE A 106 5.95 -17.06 -18.76
N VAL A 107 5.49 -17.36 -17.54
CA VAL A 107 4.21 -18.05 -17.28
C VAL A 107 3.28 -17.26 -16.37
N ALA A 108 3.70 -16.08 -15.94
CA ALA A 108 2.95 -15.21 -15.05
C ALA A 108 1.74 -14.58 -15.77
N SER A 109 0.60 -14.56 -15.10
CA SER A 109 -0.63 -13.92 -15.59
C SER A 109 -1.44 -13.37 -14.43
N GLU A 110 -2.38 -12.44 -14.73
CA GLU A 110 -3.31 -11.89 -13.74
C GLU A 110 -4.30 -12.94 -13.23
N ASP A 111 -4.72 -13.85 -14.10
CA ASP A 111 -5.70 -14.90 -13.80
C ASP A 111 -5.10 -16.11 -13.07
N ARG A 112 -3.79 -16.11 -12.86
CA ARG A 112 -3.08 -17.22 -12.23
C ARG A 112 -2.50 -16.80 -10.90
N THR A 113 -2.96 -17.43 -9.80
CA THR A 113 -2.41 -17.16 -8.47
C THR A 113 -0.94 -17.59 -8.38
N LEU A 114 -0.18 -16.96 -7.51
CA LEU A 114 1.22 -17.32 -7.28
C LEU A 114 1.37 -18.79 -6.86
N LYS A 115 0.47 -19.27 -5.99
CA LYS A 115 0.41 -20.68 -5.60
C LYS A 115 0.26 -21.60 -6.81
N SER A 116 -0.73 -21.36 -7.66
CA SER A 116 -0.97 -22.20 -8.84
C SER A 116 0.18 -22.18 -9.86
N ALA A 117 0.98 -21.10 -9.84
CA ALA A 117 2.15 -20.99 -10.71
C ALA A 117 3.38 -21.74 -10.20
N LEU A 118 3.54 -21.86 -8.86
CA LEU A 118 4.77 -22.34 -8.22
C LEU A 118 4.62 -23.66 -7.46
N GLN A 119 3.43 -24.01 -6.97
CA GLN A 119 3.20 -25.22 -6.19
C GLN A 119 3.63 -26.48 -6.96
N GLY A 120 4.36 -27.37 -6.26
CA GLY A 120 4.94 -28.59 -6.85
C GLY A 120 6.19 -28.38 -7.72
N ARG A 121 6.59 -27.13 -7.99
CA ARG A 121 7.81 -26.78 -8.72
C ARG A 121 8.97 -26.44 -7.79
N LEU A 122 8.65 -26.08 -6.55
CA LEU A 122 9.59 -25.66 -5.52
C LEU A 122 9.99 -26.85 -4.62
N SER A 123 11.07 -26.66 -3.86
CA SER A 123 11.40 -27.51 -2.72
C SER A 123 10.43 -27.26 -1.57
N PRO A 124 10.34 -28.14 -0.56
CA PRO A 124 9.51 -27.88 0.61
C PRO A 124 9.88 -26.58 1.35
N SER A 125 11.16 -26.23 1.40
CA SER A 125 11.65 -24.97 1.96
C SER A 125 11.29 -23.77 1.06
N GLY A 126 11.40 -23.93 -0.25
CA GLY A 126 10.98 -22.93 -1.22
C GLY A 126 9.48 -22.67 -1.22
N GLU A 127 8.65 -23.71 -1.08
CA GLU A 127 7.19 -23.55 -0.93
C GLU A 127 6.85 -22.73 0.31
N LYS A 128 7.42 -23.09 1.48
CA LYS A 128 7.22 -22.33 2.71
C LYS A 128 7.64 -20.88 2.55
N PHE A 129 8.80 -20.60 1.95
CA PHE A 129 9.26 -19.23 1.68
C PHE A 129 8.26 -18.47 0.81
N MET A 130 7.86 -19.06 -0.32
CA MET A 130 6.97 -18.40 -1.28
C MET A 130 5.52 -18.27 -0.79
N GLU A 131 5.08 -19.09 0.14
CA GLU A 131 3.80 -18.93 0.84
C GLU A 131 3.78 -17.67 1.72
N HIS A 132 4.94 -17.27 2.27
CA HIS A 132 5.05 -16.15 3.21
C HIS A 132 5.48 -14.84 2.55
N LEU A 133 6.21 -14.91 1.43
CA LEU A 133 6.72 -13.71 0.77
C LEU A 133 5.63 -12.68 0.42
N PRO A 134 4.46 -13.08 -0.12
CA PRO A 134 3.37 -12.14 -0.39
C PRO A 134 2.79 -11.46 0.86
N LEU A 135 2.80 -12.16 2.01
CA LEU A 135 2.37 -11.58 3.30
C LEU A 135 3.31 -10.47 3.76
N VAL A 136 4.61 -10.62 3.51
CA VAL A 136 5.62 -9.61 3.85
C VAL A 136 5.58 -8.43 2.88
N ILE A 137 5.32 -8.69 1.60
CA ILE A 137 5.29 -7.64 0.56
C ILE A 137 4.03 -6.78 0.67
N ASP A 138 2.85 -7.41 0.78
CA ASP A 138 1.57 -6.72 0.61
C ASP A 138 0.47 -7.21 1.58
N GLY A 139 0.80 -8.05 2.55
CA GLY A 139 -0.16 -8.53 3.54
C GLY A 139 -1.18 -9.55 3.01
N VAL A 140 -0.98 -10.10 1.82
CA VAL A 140 -1.88 -11.07 1.18
C VAL A 140 -1.25 -12.45 1.10
N THR A 141 -2.08 -13.49 0.95
CA THR A 141 -1.59 -14.85 0.76
C THR A 141 -1.19 -15.12 -0.69
N TRP A 142 -0.39 -16.14 -0.92
CA TRP A 142 -0.01 -16.57 -2.28
C TRP A 142 -1.17 -17.19 -3.07
N ASP A 143 -2.30 -17.49 -2.42
CA ASP A 143 -3.57 -17.87 -3.05
C ASP A 143 -4.33 -16.66 -3.59
N THR A 144 -4.04 -15.44 -3.07
CA THR A 144 -4.70 -14.19 -3.47
C THR A 144 -3.85 -13.40 -4.45
N MET A 145 -2.53 -13.31 -4.21
CA MET A 145 -1.62 -12.60 -5.11
C MET A 145 -1.52 -13.33 -6.45
N SER A 146 -1.68 -12.61 -7.56
CA SER A 146 -1.42 -13.17 -8.88
C SER A 146 0.09 -13.37 -9.11
N SER A 147 0.43 -14.32 -9.96
CA SER A 147 1.83 -14.54 -10.34
C SER A 147 2.44 -13.33 -11.06
N LEU A 148 1.63 -12.57 -11.78
CA LEU A 148 2.06 -11.34 -12.45
C LEU A 148 2.36 -10.23 -11.45
N GLU A 149 1.56 -10.05 -10.41
CA GLU A 149 1.79 -9.06 -9.34
C GLU A 149 3.14 -9.28 -8.64
N LEU A 150 3.51 -10.53 -8.33
CA LEU A 150 4.83 -10.80 -7.77
C LEU A 150 5.95 -10.44 -8.73
N VAL A 151 5.86 -10.85 -10.01
CA VAL A 151 6.87 -10.53 -11.03
C VAL A 151 7.02 -9.02 -11.20
N GLN A 152 5.91 -8.30 -11.23
CA GLN A 152 5.90 -6.83 -11.33
C GLN A 152 6.50 -6.19 -10.08
N SER A 153 6.20 -6.71 -8.88
CA SER A 153 6.74 -6.21 -7.61
C SER A 153 8.26 -6.36 -7.57
N VAL A 154 8.78 -7.55 -7.87
CA VAL A 154 10.23 -7.79 -7.93
C VAL A 154 10.90 -6.91 -9.00
N ASN A 155 10.30 -6.80 -10.18
CA ASN A 155 10.81 -5.95 -11.26
C ASN A 155 10.84 -4.46 -10.84
N HIS A 156 9.88 -4.01 -10.05
CA HIS A 156 9.77 -2.62 -9.61
C HIS A 156 10.82 -2.25 -8.55
N VAL A 157 11.09 -3.15 -7.59
CA VAL A 157 11.99 -2.83 -6.45
C VAL A 157 13.45 -3.27 -6.63
N ALA A 158 13.79 -3.95 -7.72
CA ALA A 158 15.06 -4.66 -7.89
C ALA A 158 16.32 -3.81 -7.70
N PHE A 159 16.25 -2.51 -8.00
CA PHE A 159 17.40 -1.60 -7.90
C PHE A 159 17.25 -0.56 -6.79
N SER A 160 16.43 -0.85 -5.81
CA SER A 160 16.12 0.08 -4.73
C SER A 160 16.77 -0.33 -3.42
N GLY A 161 17.29 0.64 -2.70
CA GLY A 161 17.58 0.48 -1.27
C GLY A 161 16.29 0.44 -0.47
N GLN A 162 16.33 -0.22 0.67
CA GLN A 162 15.22 -0.29 1.61
C GLN A 162 15.35 0.78 2.68
N TRP A 163 14.23 1.35 3.04
CA TRP A 163 14.12 2.40 4.03
C TRP A 163 12.96 2.12 4.98
N THR A 164 13.05 2.62 6.18
CA THR A 164 11.96 2.61 7.16
C THR A 164 11.70 4.02 7.66
N GLN A 165 10.54 4.22 8.23
CA GLN A 165 10.09 5.52 8.67
C GLN A 165 10.80 5.93 9.97
N ARG A 166 11.39 7.15 9.98
CA ARG A 166 12.08 7.72 11.15
C ARG A 166 11.14 8.52 12.04
N VAL A 167 10.15 9.19 11.46
CA VAL A 167 9.18 10.03 12.16
C VAL A 167 7.79 9.39 12.12
N SER A 168 6.86 9.86 12.95
CA SER A 168 5.48 9.36 12.90
C SER A 168 4.78 9.77 11.60
N GLY A 169 3.79 8.97 11.18
CA GLY A 169 2.96 9.30 10.04
C GLY A 169 2.25 10.64 10.19
N LYS A 170 1.88 10.99 11.43
CA LYS A 170 1.30 12.30 11.75
C LYS A 170 2.24 13.45 11.37
N VAL A 171 3.51 13.39 11.71
CA VAL A 171 4.50 14.44 11.37
C VAL A 171 4.60 14.63 9.87
N MET A 172 4.64 13.54 9.10
CA MET A 172 4.66 13.64 7.62
C MET A 172 3.38 14.25 7.08
N CYS A 173 2.22 13.80 7.56
CA CYS A 173 0.93 14.29 7.09
C CYS A 173 0.69 15.76 7.46
N ASP A 174 1.12 16.19 8.65
CA ASP A 174 1.08 17.60 9.06
C ASP A 174 1.94 18.49 8.14
N GLN A 175 3.10 18.00 7.70
CA GLN A 175 3.95 18.74 6.74
C GLN A 175 3.29 18.81 5.35
N MET A 176 2.75 17.69 4.88
CA MET A 176 2.01 17.66 3.60
C MET A 176 0.80 18.60 3.63
N GLN A 177 0.02 18.59 4.71
CA GLN A 177 -1.13 19.48 4.87
C GLN A 177 -0.72 20.95 4.80
N ARG A 178 0.32 21.36 5.54
CA ARG A 178 0.83 22.74 5.50
C ARG A 178 1.26 23.15 4.10
N ALA A 179 2.03 22.30 3.41
CA ALA A 179 2.45 22.57 2.04
C ALA A 179 1.27 22.76 1.08
N LEU A 180 0.16 22.01 1.29
CA LEU A 180 -1.07 22.17 0.53
C LEU A 180 -1.79 23.49 0.85
N GLU A 181 -1.96 23.82 2.13
CA GLU A 181 -2.58 25.08 2.57
C GLU A 181 -1.80 26.31 2.11
N ASP A 182 -0.46 26.23 2.11
CA ASP A 182 0.43 27.30 1.62
C ASP A 182 0.28 27.58 0.13
N THR A 183 -0.34 26.69 -0.64
CA THR A 183 -0.71 26.99 -2.04
C THR A 183 -1.79 28.07 -2.17
N GLY A 184 -2.57 28.32 -1.10
CA GLY A 184 -3.73 29.21 -1.10
C GLY A 184 -4.92 28.69 -1.91
N LYS A 185 -4.87 27.45 -2.43
CA LYS A 185 -5.90 26.86 -3.29
C LYS A 185 -6.53 25.59 -2.70
N VAL A 186 -5.99 25.08 -1.60
CA VAL A 186 -6.50 23.89 -0.93
C VAL A 186 -7.03 24.24 0.44
N SER A 187 -8.25 23.80 0.71
CA SER A 187 -8.88 23.88 2.03
C SER A 187 -9.24 22.49 2.52
N PHE A 188 -9.20 22.29 3.84
CA PHE A 188 -9.57 21.03 4.48
C PHE A 188 -10.79 21.23 5.37
N GLU A 189 -11.73 20.27 5.32
CA GLU A 189 -12.86 20.13 6.22
C GLU A 189 -12.76 18.76 6.92
N PHE A 190 -12.28 18.78 8.16
CA PHE A 190 -12.11 17.59 8.98
C PHE A 190 -13.34 17.29 9.83
N GLY A 191 -13.50 16.00 10.22
CA GLY A 191 -14.67 15.52 10.95
C GLY A 191 -15.93 15.42 10.08
N VAL A 192 -15.76 15.45 8.76
CA VAL A 192 -16.85 15.42 7.78
C VAL A 192 -16.73 14.16 6.94
N SER A 193 -17.72 13.25 7.07
CA SER A 193 -17.83 12.03 6.27
C SER A 193 -18.76 12.21 5.07
N LEU A 194 -18.59 11.35 4.08
CA LEU A 194 -19.59 11.13 3.04
C LEU A 194 -20.61 10.10 3.58
N ASP A 195 -21.83 10.52 3.80
CA ASP A 195 -22.89 9.67 4.37
C ASP A 195 -23.79 9.05 3.30
N GLY A 196 -23.80 9.61 2.12
CA GLY A 196 -24.57 9.04 1.01
C GLY A 196 -24.14 9.59 -0.34
N LEU A 197 -24.23 8.74 -1.34
CA LEU A 197 -23.95 9.07 -2.74
C LEU A 197 -24.99 8.39 -3.63
N THR A 198 -25.71 9.21 -4.37
CA THR A 198 -26.72 8.72 -5.31
C THR A 198 -26.48 9.29 -6.70
N PHE A 199 -26.78 8.53 -7.72
CA PHE A 199 -26.57 8.89 -9.12
C PHE A 199 -27.93 9.02 -9.81
N SER A 200 -28.08 10.08 -10.63
CA SER A 200 -29.23 10.18 -11.54
C SER A 200 -28.98 9.27 -12.75
N LYS A 201 -30.01 8.51 -13.15
CA LYS A 201 -29.90 7.63 -14.33
C LYS A 201 -29.98 8.39 -15.66
N ASP A 202 -30.58 9.57 -15.65
CA ASP A 202 -30.95 10.29 -16.88
C ASP A 202 -30.05 11.51 -17.19
N ASP A 203 -29.32 12.05 -16.19
CA ASP A 203 -28.71 13.39 -16.29
C ASP A 203 -27.26 13.40 -15.88
N ASP A 204 -26.42 12.53 -16.07
CA ASP A 204 -25.00 12.61 -15.64
C ASP A 204 -24.76 13.46 -14.36
N ASN A 205 -25.67 13.33 -13.40
CA ASN A 205 -25.70 14.07 -12.13
C ASN A 205 -25.57 13.13 -10.92
N TYR A 206 -25.14 13.71 -9.82
CA TYR A 206 -25.06 13.01 -8.53
C TYR A 206 -25.56 13.91 -7.40
N VAL A 207 -25.90 13.28 -6.28
CA VAL A 207 -26.09 13.96 -4.99
C VAL A 207 -25.22 13.25 -3.96
N ALA A 208 -24.20 13.94 -3.47
CA ALA A 208 -23.41 13.50 -2.34
C ALA A 208 -23.86 14.26 -1.09
N THR A 209 -24.20 13.52 -0.04
CA THR A 209 -24.62 14.09 1.25
C THR A 209 -23.49 13.90 2.26
N LEU A 210 -23.02 14.98 2.83
CA LEU A 210 -21.99 14.98 3.87
C LEU A 210 -22.63 14.97 5.27
N SER A 211 -21.89 14.47 6.27
CA SER A 211 -22.38 14.36 7.66
C SER A 211 -22.76 15.70 8.31
N ASN A 212 -22.22 16.79 7.82
CA ASN A 212 -22.60 18.14 8.25
C ASN A 212 -23.88 18.68 7.58
N GLY A 213 -24.55 17.87 6.77
CA GLY A 213 -25.76 18.23 6.02
C GLY A 213 -25.51 18.90 4.67
N THR A 214 -24.27 19.19 4.31
CA THR A 214 -23.93 19.77 3.01
C THR A 214 -24.25 18.79 1.87
N LYS A 215 -24.80 19.30 0.77
CA LYS A 215 -25.06 18.52 -0.44
C LYS A 215 -24.21 19.04 -1.59
N LEU A 216 -23.45 18.14 -2.21
CA LEU A 216 -22.65 18.40 -3.40
C LEU A 216 -23.37 17.81 -4.62
N THR A 217 -23.53 18.58 -5.69
CA THR A 217 -24.34 18.14 -6.85
C THR A 217 -23.79 18.58 -8.21
N LYS A 218 -22.88 19.56 -8.27
CA LYS A 218 -22.49 20.21 -9.53
C LYS A 218 -21.01 20.13 -9.87
N ASP A 219 -20.16 20.15 -8.85
CA ASP A 219 -18.72 20.14 -9.03
C ASP A 219 -18.19 18.71 -9.23
N LEU A 220 -16.94 18.56 -9.59
CA LEU A 220 -16.30 17.26 -9.63
C LEU A 220 -16.09 16.75 -8.19
N LEU A 221 -16.59 15.55 -7.91
CA LEU A 221 -16.34 14.81 -6.69
C LEU A 221 -15.33 13.69 -6.93
N VAL A 222 -14.25 13.64 -6.16
CA VAL A 222 -13.25 12.59 -6.26
C VAL A 222 -13.17 11.80 -4.95
N LEU A 223 -13.44 10.51 -5.02
CA LEU A 223 -13.38 9.58 -3.90
C LEU A 223 -11.96 9.04 -3.76
N CYS A 224 -11.23 9.52 -2.74
CA CYS A 224 -9.89 9.06 -2.35
C CYS A 224 -9.97 8.27 -1.02
N VAL A 225 -10.91 7.37 -0.94
CA VAL A 225 -11.24 6.58 0.26
C VAL A 225 -10.56 5.21 0.24
N ASP A 226 -10.53 4.53 1.39
CA ASP A 226 -10.07 3.14 1.49
C ASP A 226 -11.02 2.15 0.80
N HIS A 227 -10.58 0.89 0.65
CA HIS A 227 -11.37 -0.16 -0.01
C HIS A 227 -12.73 -0.37 0.65
N SER A 228 -12.79 -0.50 1.97
CA SER A 228 -14.04 -0.77 2.67
C SER A 228 -15.10 0.32 2.47
N PRO A 229 -14.81 1.61 2.65
CA PRO A 229 -15.76 2.68 2.30
C PRO A 229 -16.09 2.73 0.80
N ALA A 230 -15.12 2.43 -0.08
CA ALA A 230 -15.35 2.45 -1.50
C ALA A 230 -16.43 1.45 -1.94
N ILE A 231 -16.50 0.27 -1.31
CA ILE A 231 -17.52 -0.76 -1.58
C ILE A 231 -18.95 -0.18 -1.46
N GLU A 232 -19.16 0.72 -0.51
CA GLU A 232 -20.48 1.35 -0.26
C GLU A 232 -20.84 2.38 -1.34
N PHE A 233 -19.85 3.05 -1.93
CA PHE A 233 -20.07 4.18 -2.84
C PHE A 233 -19.96 3.84 -4.33
N VAL A 234 -19.23 2.79 -4.70
CA VAL A 234 -19.04 2.49 -6.14
C VAL A 234 -20.34 2.03 -6.81
N GLY A 235 -21.16 1.24 -6.11
CA GLY A 235 -22.49 0.84 -6.54
C GLY A 235 -22.62 0.57 -8.04
N GLU A 236 -23.77 0.89 -8.61
CA GLU A 236 -24.06 0.71 -10.04
C GLU A 236 -23.22 1.62 -10.96
N ASN A 237 -22.62 2.68 -10.43
CA ASN A 237 -21.89 3.65 -11.25
C ASN A 237 -20.64 3.07 -11.92
N TRP A 238 -19.93 2.14 -11.25
CA TRP A 238 -18.75 1.45 -11.78
C TRP A 238 -19.04 0.04 -12.30
N GLY A 239 -20.31 -0.33 -12.38
CA GLY A 239 -20.77 -1.63 -12.84
C GLY A 239 -21.15 -2.58 -11.70
N PRO A 240 -21.94 -3.62 -11.99
CA PRO A 240 -22.53 -4.50 -10.97
C PRO A 240 -21.48 -5.25 -10.14
N ASP A 241 -20.32 -5.55 -10.73
CA ASP A 241 -19.27 -6.34 -10.08
C ASP A 241 -18.22 -5.50 -9.35
N ALA A 242 -18.33 -4.15 -9.39
CA ALA A 242 -17.28 -3.27 -8.85
C ALA A 242 -17.05 -3.49 -7.35
N SER A 243 -18.12 -3.57 -6.56
CA SER A 243 -18.05 -3.83 -5.11
C SER A 243 -17.43 -5.20 -4.81
N THR A 244 -17.81 -6.24 -5.54
CA THR A 244 -17.25 -7.59 -5.41
C THR A 244 -15.76 -7.60 -5.73
N ARG A 245 -15.36 -6.96 -6.84
CA ARG A 245 -13.94 -6.84 -7.22
C ARG A 245 -13.12 -6.13 -6.17
N ILE A 246 -13.63 -5.05 -5.56
CA ILE A 246 -12.94 -4.38 -4.46
C ILE A 246 -12.84 -5.32 -3.25
N GLN A 247 -13.94 -5.99 -2.87
CA GLN A 247 -13.98 -6.89 -1.72
C GLN A 247 -12.97 -8.03 -1.82
N GLU A 248 -12.88 -8.68 -2.98
CA GLU A 248 -11.94 -9.77 -3.25
C GLU A 248 -10.46 -9.34 -3.18
N ARG A 249 -10.21 -8.04 -3.34
CA ARG A 249 -8.86 -7.45 -3.33
C ARG A 249 -8.54 -6.73 -2.04
N THR A 250 -9.49 -6.70 -1.07
CA THR A 250 -9.33 -6.01 0.21
C THR A 250 -8.76 -6.94 1.27
N TYR A 251 -7.82 -6.44 2.07
CA TYR A 251 -7.27 -7.16 3.22
C TYR A 251 -7.07 -6.21 4.41
N GLY A 252 -7.08 -6.78 5.61
CA GLY A 252 -6.74 -6.11 6.85
C GLY A 252 -5.56 -6.78 7.53
N CYS A 253 -5.14 -6.23 8.66
CA CYS A 253 -4.20 -6.87 9.56
C CYS A 253 -4.54 -6.54 11.01
N ILE A 254 -4.14 -7.41 11.93
CA ILE A 254 -4.17 -7.12 13.36
C ILE A 254 -2.73 -6.82 13.77
N ASN A 255 -2.52 -5.68 14.42
CA ASN A 255 -1.22 -5.31 14.97
C ASN A 255 -1.31 -5.27 16.49
N LEU A 256 -0.48 -6.07 17.17
CA LEU A 256 -0.28 -6.01 18.61
C LEU A 256 1.02 -5.27 18.92
N LEU A 257 0.94 -4.33 19.85
CA LEU A 257 2.08 -3.60 20.40
C LEU A 257 2.30 -4.10 21.83
N LEU A 258 3.41 -4.79 22.03
CA LEU A 258 3.80 -5.43 23.28
C LEU A 258 4.85 -4.55 23.99
N ASP A 259 4.50 -3.95 25.11
CA ASP A 259 5.36 -2.99 25.82
C ASP A 259 6.20 -3.68 26.90
N TYR A 260 7.52 -3.46 26.82
CA TYR A 260 8.54 -3.99 27.76
C TYR A 260 9.37 -2.82 28.31
N PRO A 261 9.08 -2.28 29.49
CA PRO A 261 9.77 -1.11 30.04
C PRO A 261 11.29 -1.27 30.16
N ASP A 262 11.74 -2.49 30.48
CA ASP A 262 13.16 -2.83 30.66
C ASP A 262 13.89 -3.17 29.33
N GLY A 263 13.17 -3.16 28.21
CA GLY A 263 13.65 -3.52 26.89
C GLY A 263 12.87 -4.67 26.27
N ALA A 264 12.57 -4.55 24.99
CA ALA A 264 11.89 -5.60 24.24
C ALA A 264 12.80 -6.83 24.11
N PRO A 265 12.23 -8.06 24.18
CA PRO A 265 13.01 -9.28 23.97
C PRO A 265 13.60 -9.29 22.55
N GLU A 266 14.78 -9.89 22.42
CA GLU A 266 15.34 -10.16 21.11
C GLU A 266 14.46 -11.15 20.35
N VAL A 267 14.01 -10.78 19.18
CA VAL A 267 13.26 -11.64 18.27
C VAL A 267 14.07 -11.86 17.01
N ARG A 268 13.89 -13.04 16.43
CA ARG A 268 14.51 -13.36 15.14
C ARG A 268 13.93 -12.47 14.03
N ASP A 269 14.55 -12.56 12.88
CA ASP A 269 14.09 -11.92 11.64
C ASP A 269 12.58 -12.15 11.40
N ASP A 270 11.85 -11.10 11.04
CA ASP A 270 10.39 -11.12 10.79
C ASP A 270 10.00 -12.24 9.83
N LEU A 271 10.73 -12.40 8.73
CA LEU A 271 10.43 -13.39 7.71
C LEU A 271 10.67 -14.81 8.22
N GLN A 272 11.75 -15.04 8.98
CA GLN A 272 12.02 -16.33 9.59
C GLN A 272 10.91 -16.72 10.58
N VAL A 273 10.48 -15.80 11.43
CA VAL A 273 9.37 -16.03 12.36
C VAL A 273 8.07 -16.28 11.62
N ALA A 274 7.78 -15.49 10.57
CA ALA A 274 6.59 -15.70 9.76
C ALA A 274 6.54 -17.10 9.14
N VAL A 275 7.69 -17.60 8.64
CA VAL A 275 7.80 -18.94 8.07
C VAL A 275 7.61 -20.05 9.13
N GLU A 276 8.07 -19.84 10.36
CA GLU A 276 8.11 -20.86 11.40
C GLU A 276 6.86 -20.88 12.30
N THR A 277 6.08 -19.78 12.34
CA THR A 277 4.90 -19.71 13.20
C THR A 277 3.61 -20.11 12.47
N PRO A 278 2.68 -20.83 13.11
CA PRO A 278 1.40 -21.22 12.52
C PRO A 278 0.57 -20.02 12.03
N TRP A 279 0.57 -18.92 12.78
CA TRP A 279 -0.16 -17.69 12.43
C TRP A 279 0.63 -16.74 11.55
N LYS A 280 1.83 -17.13 11.11
CA LYS A 280 2.68 -16.34 10.19
C LYS A 280 2.95 -14.95 10.76
N LEU A 281 3.35 -14.91 12.02
CA LEU A 281 3.57 -13.69 12.79
C LEU A 281 4.74 -12.89 12.22
N GLN A 282 4.60 -11.57 12.18
CA GLN A 282 5.64 -10.64 11.73
C GLN A 282 6.03 -9.71 12.89
N PRO A 283 6.97 -10.13 13.77
CA PRO A 283 7.42 -9.31 14.89
C PRO A 283 8.53 -8.35 14.48
N ARG A 284 8.52 -7.16 15.05
CA ARG A 284 9.60 -6.18 14.92
C ARG A 284 9.78 -5.38 16.20
N VAL A 285 11.00 -5.30 16.70
CA VAL A 285 11.34 -4.37 17.78
C VAL A 285 11.38 -2.96 17.21
N LEU A 286 10.63 -2.05 17.83
CA LEU A 286 10.58 -0.66 17.42
C LEU A 286 11.84 0.09 17.85
N SER A 287 12.05 1.27 17.29
CA SER A 287 13.26 2.06 17.53
C SER A 287 13.44 2.56 18.96
N ASP A 288 12.38 2.47 19.79
CA ASP A 288 12.49 2.76 21.22
C ASP A 288 13.19 1.63 22.00
N GLY A 289 13.42 0.49 21.36
CA GLY A 289 13.98 -0.71 21.97
C GLY A 289 13.11 -1.35 23.05
N LYS A 290 11.88 -0.86 23.24
CA LYS A 290 10.98 -1.25 24.33
C LYS A 290 9.66 -1.82 23.86
N THR A 291 9.24 -1.53 22.66
CA THR A 291 8.01 -2.03 22.07
C THR A 291 8.31 -3.07 21.02
N LEU A 292 7.70 -4.25 21.15
CA LEU A 292 7.65 -5.28 20.13
C LEU A 292 6.32 -5.19 19.39
N SER A 293 6.36 -4.76 18.15
CA SER A 293 5.19 -4.76 17.25
C SER A 293 5.08 -6.13 16.59
N CYS A 294 3.90 -6.73 16.61
CA CYS A 294 3.62 -8.00 15.96
C CYS A 294 2.41 -7.86 15.03
N VAL A 295 2.63 -7.97 13.73
CA VAL A 295 1.56 -7.89 12.72
C VAL A 295 1.12 -9.28 12.31
N ILE A 296 -0.20 -9.47 12.20
CA ILE A 296 -0.86 -10.69 11.75
C ILE A 296 -1.63 -10.34 10.47
N CYS A 297 -1.11 -10.78 9.32
CA CYS A 297 -1.75 -10.57 8.00
C CYS A 297 -2.49 -11.81 7.52
N HIS A 298 -2.12 -13.00 7.97
CA HIS A 298 -2.79 -14.25 7.61
C HIS A 298 -4.03 -14.48 8.47
N LEU A 299 -5.11 -13.77 8.17
CA LEU A 299 -6.35 -13.76 8.96
C LEU A 299 -7.22 -14.97 8.64
N THR A 300 -6.98 -16.07 9.35
CA THR A 300 -7.87 -17.26 9.31
C THR A 300 -9.14 -17.02 10.12
N GLU A 301 -10.17 -17.85 9.93
CA GLU A 301 -11.40 -17.76 10.72
C GLU A 301 -11.14 -17.94 12.21
N GLU A 302 -10.21 -18.80 12.59
CA GLU A 302 -9.74 -18.99 13.97
C GLU A 302 -9.24 -17.65 14.54
N ILE A 303 -8.33 -16.96 13.85
CA ILE A 303 -7.76 -15.67 14.29
C ILE A 303 -8.86 -14.60 14.36
N LEU A 304 -9.72 -14.54 13.33
CA LEU A 304 -10.78 -13.54 13.26
C LEU A 304 -11.83 -13.68 14.36
N THR A 305 -12.00 -14.86 14.93
CA THR A 305 -12.95 -15.14 16.01
C THR A 305 -12.29 -15.30 17.39
N SER A 306 -10.97 -15.23 17.47
CA SER A 306 -10.23 -15.21 18.74
C SER A 306 -10.42 -13.88 19.45
N ASP A 307 -10.84 -13.91 20.71
CA ASP A 307 -10.91 -12.71 21.54
C ASP A 307 -9.50 -12.12 21.80
N PRO A 308 -9.40 -10.84 22.22
CA PRO A 308 -8.11 -10.19 22.42
C PRO A 308 -7.16 -10.88 23.39
N ASP A 309 -7.67 -11.49 24.45
CA ASP A 309 -6.82 -12.17 25.44
C ASP A 309 -6.28 -13.50 24.89
N THR A 310 -7.12 -14.28 24.24
CA THR A 310 -6.73 -15.51 23.53
C THR A 310 -5.71 -15.20 22.45
N LEU A 311 -5.97 -14.17 21.62
CA LEU A 311 -5.06 -13.77 20.55
C LEU A 311 -3.69 -13.34 21.11
N LYS A 312 -3.67 -12.53 22.17
CA LYS A 312 -2.45 -12.13 22.87
C LYS A 312 -1.66 -13.34 23.36
N MET A 313 -2.31 -14.26 24.08
CA MET A 313 -1.66 -15.43 24.65
C MET A 313 -1.04 -16.30 23.57
N GLU A 314 -1.74 -16.52 22.48
CA GLU A 314 -1.26 -17.33 21.37
C GLU A 314 -0.07 -16.66 20.66
N VAL A 315 -0.09 -15.34 20.46
CA VAL A 315 1.06 -14.60 19.90
C VAL A 315 2.29 -14.75 20.79
N LEU A 316 2.15 -14.59 22.11
CA LEU A 316 3.27 -14.75 23.04
C LEU A 316 3.84 -16.17 23.03
N ASN A 317 2.96 -17.19 22.98
CA ASN A 317 3.35 -18.59 22.90
C ASN A 317 4.13 -18.89 21.61
N GLN A 318 3.63 -18.44 20.45
CA GLN A 318 4.28 -18.68 19.16
C GLN A 318 5.61 -17.93 19.03
N LEU A 319 5.71 -16.70 19.53
CA LEU A 319 6.96 -15.94 19.56
C LEU A 319 7.95 -16.43 20.61
N ARG A 320 7.48 -17.16 21.63
CA ARG A 320 8.25 -17.60 22.79
C ARG A 320 8.91 -16.44 23.54
N VAL A 321 8.17 -15.35 23.69
CA VAL A 321 8.62 -14.15 24.41
C VAL A 321 7.96 -14.07 25.80
N PRO A 322 8.61 -13.41 26.78
CA PRO A 322 8.01 -13.23 28.10
C PRO A 322 6.75 -12.33 28.01
N PRO A 323 5.86 -12.44 29.01
CA PRO A 323 4.70 -11.54 29.07
C PRO A 323 5.14 -10.07 29.11
N PRO A 324 4.55 -9.19 28.29
CA PRO A 324 4.79 -7.75 28.34
C PRO A 324 4.07 -7.12 29.54
N GLU A 325 4.47 -5.93 29.94
CA GLU A 325 3.74 -5.15 30.96
C GLU A 325 2.37 -4.72 30.44
N ASN A 326 2.29 -4.35 29.15
CA ASN A 326 1.06 -3.91 28.52
C ASN A 326 0.96 -4.44 27.08
N VAL A 327 -0.31 -4.63 26.62
CA VAL A 327 -0.61 -4.96 25.23
C VAL A 327 -1.62 -3.97 24.69
N ARG A 328 -1.26 -3.34 23.59
CA ARG A 328 -2.15 -2.42 22.87
C ARG A 328 -2.51 -3.03 21.52
N ILE A 329 -3.75 -2.84 21.12
CA ILE A 329 -4.18 -3.15 19.74
C ILE A 329 -3.83 -1.93 18.89
N GLY A 330 -3.13 -2.16 17.79
CA GLY A 330 -2.78 -1.11 16.84
C GLY A 330 -4.02 -0.56 16.14
N TRP A 331 -3.91 0.67 15.68
CA TRP A 331 -4.97 1.37 14.96
C TRP A 331 -5.40 0.64 13.68
N GLY A 332 -6.69 0.66 13.40
CA GLY A 332 -7.26 0.09 12.16
C GLY A 332 -7.90 -1.27 12.33
N SER A 333 -7.74 -1.93 13.50
CA SER A 333 -8.46 -3.14 13.84
C SER A 333 -9.15 -3.00 15.20
N ALA A 334 -10.31 -3.60 15.36
CA ALA A 334 -11.09 -3.57 16.58
C ALA A 334 -11.81 -4.90 16.81
N TRP A 335 -11.93 -5.29 18.10
CA TRP A 335 -12.76 -6.41 18.51
C TRP A 335 -14.17 -5.93 18.84
N ASN A 336 -15.17 -6.44 18.12
CA ASN A 336 -16.58 -6.03 18.33
C ASN A 336 -17.32 -6.92 19.36
N GLY A 337 -16.63 -7.74 20.15
CA GLY A 337 -17.20 -8.70 21.09
C GLY A 337 -17.45 -10.09 20.49
N ARG A 338 -17.34 -10.25 19.19
CA ARG A 338 -17.57 -11.51 18.48
C ARG A 338 -16.52 -11.82 17.43
N ARG A 339 -16.02 -10.78 16.75
CA ARG A 339 -15.09 -10.89 15.62
C ARG A 339 -14.24 -9.64 15.50
N TRP A 340 -13.03 -9.79 14.97
CA TRP A 340 -12.21 -8.65 14.55
C TRP A 340 -12.81 -7.99 13.32
N THR A 341 -12.83 -6.65 13.37
CA THR A 341 -13.29 -5.78 12.30
C THR A 341 -12.20 -4.79 11.94
N PHE A 342 -12.22 -4.27 10.73
CA PHE A 342 -11.19 -3.39 10.20
C PHE A 342 -11.85 -2.12 9.66
N ASP A 343 -11.58 -0.99 10.28
CA ASP A 343 -11.98 0.34 9.84
C ASP A 343 -10.94 1.01 8.92
N GLN A 344 -9.75 0.44 8.90
CA GLN A 344 -8.72 0.70 7.89
C GLN A 344 -8.40 -0.61 7.17
N SER A 345 -8.49 -0.56 5.87
CA SER A 345 -8.16 -1.68 4.99
C SER A 345 -7.24 -1.19 3.89
N SER A 346 -6.44 -2.09 3.37
CA SER A 346 -5.69 -1.87 2.15
C SER A 346 -6.14 -2.88 1.12
N GLY A 347 -5.58 -2.82 -0.07
CA GLY A 347 -5.91 -3.80 -1.08
C GLY A 347 -5.04 -3.70 -2.31
N LEU A 348 -5.02 -4.82 -3.03
CA LEU A 348 -4.50 -4.87 -4.38
C LEU A 348 -5.39 -4.04 -5.31
N SER A 349 -4.88 -3.66 -6.48
CA SER A 349 -5.71 -2.97 -7.47
C SER A 349 -6.90 -3.85 -7.88
N ALA A 350 -8.09 -3.26 -7.88
CA ALA A 350 -9.27 -3.87 -8.48
C ALA A 350 -9.41 -3.53 -9.96
N GLY A 351 -8.46 -2.76 -10.53
CA GLY A 351 -8.44 -2.38 -11.94
C GLY A 351 -9.63 -1.51 -12.35
N LEU A 352 -10.24 -0.79 -11.39
CA LEU A 352 -11.39 0.06 -11.71
C LEU A 352 -10.95 1.31 -12.47
N PRO A 353 -11.73 1.76 -13.46
CA PRO A 353 -11.49 3.04 -14.12
C PRO A 353 -11.74 4.20 -13.15
N PHE A 354 -11.15 5.36 -13.41
CA PHE A 354 -11.38 6.54 -12.58
C PHE A 354 -12.84 7.00 -12.59
N PHE A 355 -13.50 6.99 -13.72
CA PHE A 355 -14.92 7.33 -13.84
C PHE A 355 -15.77 6.10 -14.11
N GLY A 356 -16.94 6.08 -13.50
CA GLY A 356 -18.01 5.17 -13.85
C GLY A 356 -18.92 5.75 -14.92
N ALA A 357 -20.21 5.47 -14.83
CA ALA A 357 -21.22 6.00 -15.74
C ALA A 357 -21.39 7.52 -15.58
N CYS A 358 -21.30 8.05 -14.34
CA CYS A 358 -21.32 9.48 -14.08
C CYS A 358 -19.94 10.10 -14.27
N SER A 359 -19.82 11.08 -15.17
CA SER A 359 -18.55 11.76 -15.48
C SER A 359 -18.12 12.79 -14.42
N ARG A 360 -18.96 13.07 -13.44
CA ARG A 360 -18.71 14.05 -12.37
C ARG A 360 -18.27 13.42 -11.05
N VAL A 361 -18.26 12.09 -10.94
CA VAL A 361 -17.79 11.38 -9.77
C VAL A 361 -16.67 10.45 -10.18
N ALA A 362 -15.50 10.67 -9.61
CA ALA A 362 -14.31 9.86 -9.86
C ALA A 362 -13.93 9.03 -8.64
N LEU A 363 -13.33 7.88 -8.87
CA LEU A 363 -12.70 7.02 -7.87
C LEU A 363 -11.19 7.07 -8.10
N CYS A 364 -10.45 7.66 -7.17
CA CYS A 364 -9.00 7.80 -7.26
C CYS A 364 -8.36 7.25 -5.99
N GLY A 365 -8.00 5.97 -6.00
CA GLY A 365 -7.48 5.29 -4.82
C GLY A 365 -6.79 3.97 -5.16
N MET A 366 -6.49 3.19 -4.13
CA MET A 366 -5.77 1.92 -4.28
C MET A 366 -6.53 0.89 -5.12
N MET A 367 -7.86 0.97 -5.21
CA MET A 367 -8.70 0.13 -6.05
C MET A 367 -8.65 0.50 -7.54
N SER A 368 -8.18 1.68 -7.89
CA SER A 368 -8.06 2.12 -9.29
C SER A 368 -6.94 1.37 -10.03
N ALA A 369 -7.02 1.32 -11.35
CA ALA A 369 -5.95 0.78 -12.17
C ALA A 369 -4.64 1.55 -11.95
N ARG A 370 -3.53 0.85 -11.71
CA ARG A 370 -2.22 1.44 -11.40
C ARG A 370 -1.07 0.59 -11.93
N LYS A 371 0.11 1.20 -12.10
CA LYS A 371 1.34 0.52 -12.52
C LYS A 371 2.15 -0.04 -11.36
N THR A 372 2.10 0.64 -10.19
CA THR A 372 2.74 0.14 -8.97
C THR A 372 1.94 -1.05 -8.45
N PRO A 373 2.52 -2.24 -8.38
CA PRO A 373 1.74 -3.48 -8.18
C PRO A 373 1.23 -3.66 -6.75
N TYR A 374 1.93 -3.12 -5.76
CA TYR A 374 1.60 -3.26 -4.33
C TYR A 374 0.99 -1.98 -3.74
N ALA A 375 0.23 -2.11 -2.65
CA ALA A 375 -0.32 -0.97 -1.93
C ALA A 375 0.79 -0.21 -1.18
N SER A 376 1.00 1.06 -1.54
CA SER A 376 2.08 1.87 -1.00
C SER A 376 1.84 3.35 -1.18
N LEU A 377 2.68 4.18 -0.54
CA LEU A 377 2.71 5.62 -0.81
C LEU A 377 3.02 5.92 -2.28
N GLU A 378 3.93 5.16 -2.89
CA GLU A 378 4.25 5.30 -4.31
C GLU A 378 3.01 5.07 -5.19
N ALA A 379 2.26 4.01 -4.91
CA ALA A 379 1.01 3.73 -5.61
C ALA A 379 -0.03 4.85 -5.42
N ALA A 380 -0.12 5.41 -4.22
CA ALA A 380 -1.02 6.52 -3.91
C ALA A 380 -0.69 7.77 -4.74
N VAL A 381 0.59 8.15 -4.80
CA VAL A 381 1.04 9.31 -5.57
C VAL A 381 0.97 9.04 -7.07
N GLU A 382 1.34 7.84 -7.52
CA GLU A 382 1.25 7.46 -8.93
C GLU A 382 -0.19 7.54 -9.45
N VAL A 383 -1.16 7.00 -8.72
CA VAL A 383 -2.59 7.03 -9.09
C VAL A 383 -3.10 8.47 -9.13
N ALA A 384 -2.76 9.29 -8.14
CA ALA A 384 -3.14 10.70 -8.09
C ALA A 384 -2.58 11.49 -9.29
N ARG A 385 -1.31 11.30 -9.64
CA ARG A 385 -0.68 11.91 -10.82
C ARG A 385 -1.29 11.43 -12.11
N ARG A 386 -1.56 10.14 -12.23
CA ARG A 386 -2.21 9.58 -13.41
C ARG A 386 -3.58 10.18 -13.64
N PHE A 387 -4.39 10.28 -12.59
CA PHE A 387 -5.69 10.93 -12.65
C PHE A 387 -5.56 12.40 -13.09
N GLY A 388 -4.69 13.16 -12.41
CA GLY A 388 -4.45 14.58 -12.75
C GLY A 388 -3.96 14.76 -14.18
N HIS A 389 -3.03 13.92 -14.64
CA HIS A 389 -2.52 13.99 -16.00
C HIS A 389 -3.59 13.68 -17.06
N GLN A 390 -4.34 12.59 -16.87
CA GLN A 390 -5.32 12.14 -17.85
C GLN A 390 -6.52 13.07 -17.99
N HIS A 391 -6.93 13.72 -16.91
CA HIS A 391 -8.18 14.49 -16.89
C HIS A 391 -7.99 16.00 -16.76
N PHE A 392 -6.81 16.46 -16.34
CA PHE A 392 -6.52 17.87 -16.12
C PHE A 392 -5.21 18.33 -16.78
N GLY A 393 -4.52 17.45 -17.51
CA GLY A 393 -3.28 17.80 -18.19
C GLY A 393 -2.13 18.15 -17.24
N THR A 394 -2.18 17.71 -15.97
CA THR A 394 -1.08 17.88 -15.01
C THR A 394 0.11 16.97 -15.37
N ARG A 395 1.05 16.82 -14.48
CA ARG A 395 2.27 16.06 -14.77
C ARG A 395 2.02 14.56 -14.93
N GLN A 396 2.75 13.97 -15.83
CA GLN A 396 2.81 12.51 -15.96
C GLN A 396 3.45 11.86 -14.70
N PRO A 397 2.97 10.68 -14.26
CA PRO A 397 3.72 9.87 -13.30
C PRO A 397 5.12 9.56 -13.82
N LEU A 398 6.10 9.58 -12.91
CA LEU A 398 7.46 9.19 -13.19
C LEU A 398 7.57 7.66 -13.25
N ASP A 399 8.38 7.15 -14.16
CA ASP A 399 8.70 5.72 -14.23
C ASP A 399 10.04 5.43 -13.53
N SER A 400 10.05 4.45 -12.64
CA SER A 400 11.26 3.97 -11.98
C SER A 400 12.10 3.06 -12.89
N LEU A 401 13.40 2.91 -12.58
CA LEU A 401 14.25 1.96 -13.26
C LEU A 401 13.83 0.52 -12.89
N ARG A 402 13.63 -0.33 -13.88
CA ARG A 402 13.17 -1.73 -13.74
C ARG A 402 14.15 -2.69 -14.37
N ILE A 403 14.14 -3.96 -13.96
CA ILE A 403 14.95 -5.03 -14.58
C ILE A 403 14.68 -5.09 -16.08
N SER A 404 13.41 -4.99 -16.49
CA SER A 404 13.03 -5.00 -17.89
C SER A 404 13.72 -3.92 -18.72
N HIS A 405 13.88 -2.71 -18.17
CA HIS A 405 14.59 -1.61 -18.84
C HIS A 405 16.08 -1.94 -19.02
N VAL A 406 16.73 -2.50 -18.00
CA VAL A 406 18.14 -2.91 -18.06
C VAL A 406 18.33 -4.02 -19.09
N LEU A 407 17.45 -5.01 -19.11
CA LEU A 407 17.52 -6.09 -20.10
C LEU A 407 17.37 -5.59 -21.53
N VAL A 408 16.47 -4.64 -21.79
CA VAL A 408 16.31 -4.00 -23.11
C VAL A 408 17.57 -3.23 -23.49
N ILE A 409 18.15 -2.45 -22.58
CA ILE A 409 19.40 -1.72 -22.82
C ILE A 409 20.55 -2.66 -23.16
N VAL A 410 20.74 -3.72 -22.36
CA VAL A 410 21.76 -4.74 -22.60
C VAL A 410 21.56 -5.42 -23.97
N PHE A 411 20.34 -5.75 -24.30
CA PHE A 411 20.01 -6.35 -25.60
C PHE A 411 20.35 -5.42 -26.78
N ILE A 412 20.02 -4.14 -26.68
CA ILE A 412 20.37 -3.13 -27.69
C ILE A 412 21.88 -3.02 -27.83
N ILE A 413 22.63 -2.96 -26.72
CA ILE A 413 24.11 -2.88 -26.73
C ILE A 413 24.70 -4.12 -27.42
N LEU A 414 24.19 -5.32 -27.12
CA LEU A 414 24.66 -6.56 -27.76
C LEU A 414 24.37 -6.57 -29.25
N LEU A 415 23.18 -6.12 -29.66
CA LEU A 415 22.83 -6.05 -31.09
C LEU A 415 23.71 -5.07 -31.85
N THR A 416 23.89 -3.86 -31.30
CA THR A 416 24.72 -2.81 -31.93
C THR A 416 26.18 -3.22 -31.99
N SER A 417 26.70 -3.85 -30.91
CA SER A 417 28.08 -4.40 -30.92
C SER A 417 28.27 -5.49 -31.95
N ARG A 418 27.27 -6.37 -32.12
CA ARG A 418 27.30 -7.42 -33.15
C ARG A 418 27.25 -6.82 -34.56
N TYR A 419 26.37 -5.85 -34.77
CA TYR A 419 26.25 -5.13 -36.05
C TYR A 419 27.56 -4.43 -36.41
N ALA A 420 28.20 -3.72 -35.51
CA ALA A 420 29.50 -3.05 -35.73
C ALA A 420 30.60 -4.05 -36.06
N ARG A 421 30.65 -5.24 -35.44
CA ARG A 421 31.63 -6.30 -35.75
C ARG A 421 31.43 -6.90 -37.14
N ILE A 422 30.19 -7.01 -37.59
CA ILE A 422 29.88 -7.57 -38.94
C ILE A 422 30.28 -6.56 -40.03
N HIS A 423 30.00 -5.27 -39.82
CA HIS A 423 30.23 -4.24 -40.84
C HIS A 423 31.64 -3.64 -40.80
N GLY A 424 32.29 -3.63 -39.61
CA GLY A 424 33.70 -3.19 -39.48
C GLY A 424 34.76 -4.23 -39.98
N ARG A 425 34.33 -5.45 -40.35
CA ARG A 425 35.21 -6.45 -41.01
C ARG A 425 35.20 -6.34 -42.52
N ASN A 426 34.33 -5.52 -43.09
CA ASN A 426 34.19 -5.34 -44.53
C ASN A 426 34.76 -4.00 -45.04
N SER A 427 35.39 -3.23 -44.14
CA SER A 427 36.19 -2.02 -44.44
C SER A 427 37.69 -2.35 -44.16
#